data_69799728156ca06673ffeef57ecb8241
#
_entry.id   69799728156ca06673ffeef57ecb8241
#
_cell.length_a   1.000
_cell.length_b   1.000
_cell.length_c   1.000
_cell.angle_alpha   90.00
_cell.angle_beta   90.00
_cell.angle_gamma   90.00
#
_symmetry.space_group_name_H-M   'P 1'
#
loop_
_entity.id
_entity.type
_entity.pdbx_description
1 polymer ?
#
loop_
_entity_poly.entity_id
_entity_poly.type
_entity_poly.pdbx_seq_one_letter_code
_entity_poly.pdbx_strand_id
1 'polypeptide(L)'
;MRRARYGTTTALVGVGALVVAFLASACADSSGAGGTGGDEAEATPSATASTSALSPSPSGEPGASPSVPPGGLPELAEVEIVAGAAGRGLSDGVEGTMDSPAGVGWSPEAGLLYVVTFGSSSCPTLAESAAKGDGDELTVVLVPPPADAICTMDYAPTTTVVAVPDGADAGSPVTVTLGDLGAVEVEPRAKEGQAGAVAWAAAS
;
A
#
# COMPACT_ATOMS: atom_id res chain seq x y z
N MET A 1 -49.46 -16.07 -21.30
CA MET A 1 -49.59 -16.52 -19.90
C MET A 1 -48.74 -17.78 -19.72
N ARG A 2 -47.51 -17.67 -19.18
CA ARG A 2 -46.64 -18.81 -18.79
C ARG A 2 -46.09 -18.53 -17.39
N ARG A 3 -46.47 -19.37 -16.46
CA ARG A 3 -46.07 -19.28 -15.04
C ARG A 3 -44.65 -19.81 -14.87
N ALA A 4 -43.76 -19.00 -14.26
CA ALA A 4 -42.44 -19.41 -13.80
C ALA A 4 -42.55 -20.16 -12.47
N ARG A 5 -41.90 -21.31 -12.37
CA ARG A 5 -41.81 -22.14 -11.18
C ARG A 5 -40.56 -21.72 -10.40
N TYR A 6 -40.77 -21.35 -9.14
CA TYR A 6 -39.70 -21.14 -8.17
C TYR A 6 -39.22 -22.51 -7.65
N GLY A 7 -37.93 -22.77 -7.82
CA GLY A 7 -37.26 -23.90 -7.21
C GLY A 7 -36.52 -23.45 -5.93
N THR A 8 -36.97 -23.95 -4.81
CA THR A 8 -36.37 -23.73 -3.48
C THR A 8 -35.27 -24.76 -3.30
N THR A 9 -34.00 -24.33 -3.20
CA THR A 9 -32.88 -25.21 -2.86
C THR A 9 -32.47 -24.97 -1.41
N THR A 10 -32.74 -25.98 -0.58
CA THR A 10 -32.38 -26.02 0.85
C THR A 10 -30.88 -26.40 0.96
N ALA A 11 -30.05 -25.54 1.54
CA ALA A 11 -28.67 -25.86 1.84
C ALA A 11 -28.53 -26.35 3.28
N LEU A 12 -27.88 -27.50 3.42
CA LEU A 12 -27.54 -28.20 4.66
C LEU A 12 -26.44 -27.44 5.42
N VAL A 13 -26.69 -27.22 6.69
CA VAL A 13 -25.73 -26.70 7.68
C VAL A 13 -24.84 -27.84 8.15
N GLY A 14 -23.54 -27.74 7.88
CA GLY A 14 -22.51 -28.62 8.45
C GLY A 14 -21.79 -27.93 9.61
N VAL A 15 -22.09 -28.35 10.84
CA VAL A 15 -21.37 -27.94 12.05
C VAL A 15 -20.12 -28.82 12.19
N GLY A 16 -18.93 -28.26 11.96
CA GLY A 16 -17.64 -28.89 12.23
C GLY A 16 -16.96 -28.20 13.42
N ALA A 17 -17.01 -28.85 14.58
CA ALA A 17 -16.25 -28.42 15.76
C ALA A 17 -14.79 -28.89 15.62
N LEU A 18 -13.85 -27.96 15.57
CA LEU A 18 -12.41 -28.25 15.62
C LEU A 18 -11.88 -27.72 16.96
N VAL A 19 -11.56 -28.67 17.84
CA VAL A 19 -10.86 -28.43 19.11
C VAL A 19 -9.38 -28.33 18.79
N VAL A 20 -8.75 -27.19 19.05
CA VAL A 20 -7.29 -27.03 18.99
C VAL A 20 -6.76 -26.87 20.41
N ALA A 21 -5.96 -27.85 20.82
CA ALA A 21 -5.27 -27.90 22.09
C ALA A 21 -4.08 -26.92 22.11
N PHE A 22 -4.03 -26.06 23.16
CA PHE A 22 -2.90 -25.22 23.48
C PHE A 22 -1.78 -26.07 24.13
N LEU A 23 -0.60 -26.06 23.55
CA LEU A 23 0.64 -26.49 24.20
C LEU A 23 1.41 -25.24 24.64
N ALA A 24 1.45 -25.02 25.92
CA ALA A 24 2.33 -24.07 26.56
C ALA A 24 3.75 -24.63 26.61
N SER A 25 4.73 -23.88 26.09
CA SER A 25 6.15 -24.14 26.30
C SER A 25 6.74 -22.95 27.08
N ALA A 26 6.97 -23.19 28.35
CA ALA A 26 7.82 -22.39 29.22
C ALA A 26 9.21 -22.99 29.21
N CYS A 27 10.27 -22.17 29.16
CA CYS A 27 11.67 -22.41 29.57
C CYS A 27 12.47 -21.20 29.10
N ALA A 28 13.42 -20.64 29.79
CA ALA A 28 14.02 -20.82 31.09
C ALA A 28 14.95 -19.61 31.29
N ASP A 29 15.07 -19.20 32.52
CA ASP A 29 16.09 -18.33 33.09
C ASP A 29 17.52 -18.74 32.73
N SER A 30 18.38 -17.77 32.47
CA SER A 30 19.82 -17.93 32.57
C SER A 30 20.44 -16.66 33.16
N SER A 31 20.51 -16.65 34.47
CA SER A 31 21.39 -15.78 35.26
C SER A 31 22.83 -16.17 35.02
N GLY A 32 23.65 -15.23 34.61
CA GLY A 32 25.12 -15.36 34.57
C GLY A 32 25.74 -14.15 35.23
N ALA A 33 26.11 -14.31 36.49
CA ALA A 33 26.87 -13.34 37.27
C ALA A 33 28.39 -13.55 37.05
N GLY A 34 29.17 -12.46 37.14
CA GLY A 34 30.55 -12.52 37.59
C GLY A 34 31.58 -11.87 36.65
N GLY A 35 32.28 -10.86 37.18
CA GLY A 35 33.55 -10.40 36.63
C GLY A 35 33.90 -8.98 37.06
N THR A 36 34.47 -8.87 38.27
CA THR A 36 35.17 -7.70 38.85
C THR A 36 36.54 -7.47 38.22
N GLY A 37 36.98 -6.20 38.17
CA GLY A 37 38.35 -5.76 37.95
C GLY A 37 38.39 -4.64 36.92
N GLY A 38 38.66 -3.42 37.20
CA GLY A 38 39.79 -2.85 37.87
C GLY A 38 40.44 -1.87 36.93
N ASP A 39 40.68 -0.71 37.46
CA ASP A 39 41.69 0.28 37.12
C ASP A 39 41.42 1.46 36.19
N GLU A 40 41.70 2.56 36.81
CA GLU A 40 41.76 3.95 36.45
C GLU A 40 42.54 4.27 35.15
N ALA A 41 42.04 5.23 34.39
CA ALA A 41 42.86 6.26 33.74
C ALA A 41 41.99 7.43 33.29
N GLU A 42 42.27 8.52 33.91
CA GLU A 42 41.96 9.91 33.66
C GLU A 42 42.25 10.35 32.22
N ALA A 43 41.27 11.00 31.52
CA ALA A 43 41.54 12.05 30.53
C ALA A 43 40.27 12.80 30.12
N THR A 44 40.32 14.04 30.31
CA THR A 44 39.47 15.21 30.15
C THR A 44 38.86 15.43 28.76
N PRO A 45 37.95 16.41 28.64
CA PRO A 45 36.75 16.33 27.79
C PRO A 45 36.98 16.87 26.37
N SER A 46 36.49 16.16 25.41
CA SER A 46 36.33 16.68 24.07
C SER A 46 34.87 16.98 23.79
N ALA A 47 34.64 18.22 23.43
CA ALA A 47 33.35 18.79 23.06
C ALA A 47 32.65 17.94 22.01
N THR A 48 31.56 17.30 22.40
CA THR A 48 30.68 16.65 21.52
C THR A 48 29.75 17.70 20.87
N ALA A 49 30.02 18.06 19.64
CA ALA A 49 29.08 18.78 18.82
C ALA A 49 27.84 17.87 18.62
N SER A 50 26.76 18.23 19.29
CA SER A 50 25.43 17.68 18.99
C SER A 50 25.03 18.13 17.59
N THR A 51 25.27 17.27 16.62
CA THR A 51 24.59 17.36 15.33
C THR A 51 23.16 16.90 15.60
N SER A 52 22.27 17.87 15.80
CA SER A 52 20.83 17.64 15.68
C SER A 52 20.56 17.18 14.25
N ALA A 53 20.38 15.89 14.08
CA ALA A 53 19.78 15.34 12.88
C ALA A 53 18.35 15.87 12.81
N LEU A 54 18.15 16.86 11.95
CA LEU A 54 16.83 17.26 11.49
C LEU A 54 16.26 16.06 10.74
N SER A 55 15.41 15.30 11.42
CA SER A 55 14.49 14.40 10.75
C SER A 55 13.67 15.24 9.77
N PRO A 56 13.71 14.95 8.47
CA PRO A 56 12.76 15.55 7.55
C PRO A 56 11.37 15.02 7.94
N SER A 57 10.55 15.91 8.50
CA SER A 57 9.11 15.68 8.64
C SER A 57 8.55 15.48 7.23
N PRO A 58 7.85 14.39 6.92
CA PRO A 58 7.19 14.22 5.64
C PRO A 58 5.91 15.09 5.62
N SER A 59 6.08 16.39 5.46
CA SER A 59 4.98 17.28 5.08
C SER A 59 4.82 17.20 3.57
N GLY A 60 4.27 16.09 3.07
CA GLY A 60 3.67 16.08 1.76
C GLY A 60 2.46 17.00 1.78
N GLU A 61 2.54 18.14 1.11
CA GLU A 61 1.37 18.99 0.91
C GLU A 61 0.28 18.18 0.20
N PRO A 62 -0.93 18.10 0.76
CA PRO A 62 -2.05 17.43 0.11
C PRO A 62 -2.42 18.23 -1.15
N GLY A 63 -2.24 17.63 -2.32
CA GLY A 63 -2.64 18.20 -3.61
C GLY A 63 -1.53 18.50 -4.59
N ALA A 64 -0.29 18.11 -4.33
CA ALA A 64 0.75 18.18 -5.36
C ALA A 64 0.43 17.19 -6.49
N SER A 65 0.25 17.70 -7.71
CA SER A 65 0.14 16.84 -8.89
C SER A 65 1.43 16.08 -9.08
N PRO A 66 1.38 14.75 -9.21
CA PRO A 66 2.59 13.96 -9.43
C PRO A 66 3.21 14.30 -10.78
N SER A 67 4.54 14.30 -10.83
CA SER A 67 5.30 14.51 -12.06
C SER A 67 6.35 13.43 -12.24
N VAL A 68 6.52 12.98 -13.48
CA VAL A 68 7.59 12.04 -13.83
C VAL A 68 8.91 12.79 -13.89
N PRO A 69 9.94 12.37 -13.15
CA PRO A 69 11.24 13.01 -13.18
C PRO A 69 11.94 12.83 -14.55
N PRO A 70 12.86 13.74 -14.94
CA PRO A 70 13.72 13.52 -16.10
C PRO A 70 14.50 12.21 -15.93
N GLY A 71 14.32 11.26 -16.84
CA GLY A 71 14.94 9.93 -16.75
C GLY A 71 13.96 8.81 -16.44
N GLY A 72 12.70 9.14 -16.20
CA GLY A 72 11.64 8.17 -15.91
C GLY A 72 11.50 7.86 -14.42
N LEU A 73 10.54 6.98 -14.11
CA LEU A 73 10.33 6.53 -12.74
C LEU A 73 11.36 5.43 -12.36
N PRO A 74 11.80 5.39 -11.09
CA PRO A 74 12.59 4.26 -10.56
C PRO A 74 11.76 2.97 -10.51
N GLU A 75 12.40 1.84 -10.26
CA GLU A 75 11.66 0.61 -9.92
C GLU A 75 10.95 0.79 -8.56
N LEU A 76 9.75 0.23 -8.43
CA LEU A 76 8.96 0.39 -7.20
C LEU A 76 9.71 -0.08 -5.94
N ALA A 77 10.50 -1.15 -6.05
CA ALA A 77 11.31 -1.67 -4.96
C ALA A 77 12.39 -0.70 -4.43
N GLU A 78 12.73 0.32 -5.21
CA GLU A 78 13.71 1.37 -4.85
C GLU A 78 13.04 2.64 -4.31
N VAL A 79 11.70 2.66 -4.29
CA VAL A 79 10.90 3.82 -3.89
C VAL A 79 10.57 3.74 -2.40
N GLU A 80 10.80 4.83 -1.68
CA GLU A 80 10.30 4.95 -0.31
C GLU A 80 8.77 5.03 -0.33
N ILE A 81 8.12 4.30 0.60
CA ILE A 81 6.66 4.23 0.67
C ILE A 81 6.14 5.46 1.40
N VAL A 82 6.06 6.58 0.69
CA VAL A 82 5.51 7.85 1.16
C VAL A 82 4.50 8.39 0.15
N ALA A 83 3.52 9.16 0.61
CA ALA A 83 2.47 9.72 -0.23
C ALA A 83 3.05 10.53 -1.40
N GLY A 84 2.57 10.28 -2.61
CA GLY A 84 3.02 10.92 -3.85
C GLY A 84 4.23 10.26 -4.50
N ALA A 85 4.88 9.31 -3.85
CA ALA A 85 5.93 8.53 -4.49
C ALA A 85 5.36 7.62 -5.58
N ALA A 86 6.12 7.41 -6.66
CA ALA A 86 5.72 6.55 -7.75
C ALA A 86 6.91 5.75 -8.28
N GLY A 87 6.65 4.51 -8.69
CA GLY A 87 7.66 3.61 -9.24
C GLY A 87 7.08 2.71 -10.32
N ARG A 88 7.97 2.17 -11.17
CA ARG A 88 7.62 1.16 -12.16
C ARG A 88 7.46 -0.19 -11.49
N GLY A 89 6.51 -0.97 -11.99
CA GLY A 89 6.29 -2.32 -11.49
C GLY A 89 5.16 -2.42 -10.47
N LEU A 90 5.03 -3.61 -9.91
CA LEU A 90 4.05 -3.99 -8.90
C LEU A 90 4.78 -4.25 -7.57
N SER A 91 4.06 -4.12 -6.47
CA SER A 91 4.60 -4.53 -5.17
C SER A 91 4.76 -6.05 -5.10
N ASP A 92 5.66 -6.51 -4.22
CA ASP A 92 5.94 -7.92 -4.02
C ASP A 92 4.66 -8.71 -3.71
N GLY A 93 4.51 -9.84 -4.40
CA GLY A 93 3.36 -10.74 -4.23
C GLY A 93 2.08 -10.29 -4.95
N VAL A 94 2.08 -9.18 -5.66
CA VAL A 94 0.96 -8.74 -6.50
C VAL A 94 1.13 -9.28 -7.91
N GLU A 95 0.16 -10.04 -8.38
CA GLU A 95 0.09 -10.47 -9.77
C GLU A 95 -0.71 -9.43 -10.59
N GLY A 96 -0.11 -8.96 -11.67
CA GLY A 96 -0.78 -8.05 -12.61
C GLY A 96 -1.81 -8.78 -13.46
N THR A 97 -2.74 -8.02 -14.01
CA THR A 97 -3.70 -8.52 -14.99
C THR A 97 -3.64 -7.66 -16.25
N MET A 98 -3.80 -8.31 -17.41
CA MET A 98 -3.93 -7.61 -18.70
C MET A 98 -5.37 -7.20 -18.98
N ASP A 99 -6.32 -7.65 -18.17
CA ASP A 99 -7.75 -7.44 -18.36
C ASP A 99 -8.28 -6.21 -17.60
N SER A 100 -7.40 -5.49 -16.91
CA SER A 100 -7.78 -4.31 -16.14
C SER A 100 -6.82 -3.15 -16.37
N PRO A 101 -7.31 -1.92 -16.57
CA PRO A 101 -6.47 -0.73 -16.78
C PRO A 101 -5.87 -0.21 -15.47
N ALA A 102 -6.44 -0.54 -14.31
CA ALA A 102 -5.98 -0.07 -13.02
C ALA A 102 -6.43 -0.98 -11.88
N GLY A 103 -5.77 -0.84 -10.73
CA GLY A 103 -6.13 -1.50 -9.50
C GLY A 103 -5.67 -0.73 -8.27
N VAL A 104 -6.19 -1.10 -7.11
CA VAL A 104 -5.82 -0.47 -5.85
C VAL A 104 -5.78 -1.49 -4.73
N GLY A 105 -4.82 -1.34 -3.83
CA GLY A 105 -4.67 -2.17 -2.65
C GLY A 105 -3.94 -1.41 -1.54
N TRP A 106 -4.02 -1.89 -0.33
CA TRP A 106 -3.29 -1.29 0.78
C TRP A 106 -1.78 -1.49 0.63
N SER A 107 -1.00 -0.45 0.91
CA SER A 107 0.46 -0.58 1.03
C SER A 107 0.84 -1.27 2.36
N PRO A 108 2.09 -1.68 2.57
CA PRO A 108 2.56 -2.16 3.87
C PRO A 108 2.45 -1.11 4.98
N GLU A 109 2.59 0.17 4.63
CA GLU A 109 2.51 1.29 5.56
C GLU A 109 1.06 1.69 5.83
N ALA A 110 0.74 1.99 7.09
CA ALA A 110 -0.60 2.40 7.50
C ALA A 110 -0.99 3.74 6.85
N GLY A 111 -2.28 3.88 6.50
CA GLY A 111 -2.81 5.10 5.91
C GLY A 111 -2.41 5.34 4.47
N LEU A 112 -1.80 4.35 3.79
CA LEU A 112 -1.36 4.48 2.40
C LEU A 112 -1.93 3.36 1.52
N LEU A 113 -2.33 3.74 0.32
CA LEU A 113 -2.72 2.83 -0.77
C LEU A 113 -1.64 2.77 -1.84
N TYR A 114 -1.53 1.64 -2.50
CA TYR A 114 -0.94 1.48 -3.81
C TYR A 114 -2.01 1.60 -4.87
N VAL A 115 -1.86 2.55 -5.78
CA VAL A 115 -2.69 2.69 -6.97
C VAL A 115 -1.86 2.27 -8.17
N VAL A 116 -2.26 1.19 -8.79
CA VAL A 116 -1.59 0.63 -9.97
C VAL A 116 -2.32 1.07 -11.21
N THR A 117 -1.60 1.56 -12.20
CA THR A 117 -2.11 1.85 -13.55
C THR A 117 -1.28 1.13 -14.58
N PHE A 118 -1.90 0.73 -15.68
CA PHE A 118 -1.21 0.15 -16.82
C PHE A 118 -1.21 1.12 -18.00
N GLY A 119 -0.07 1.26 -18.64
CA GLY A 119 0.08 2.15 -19.78
C GLY A 119 1.52 2.24 -20.26
N SER A 120 1.85 3.34 -20.93
CA SER A 120 3.21 3.59 -21.42
C SER A 120 4.19 3.76 -20.25
N SER A 121 5.30 3.06 -20.30
CA SER A 121 6.36 3.17 -19.28
C SER A 121 7.05 4.54 -19.26
N SER A 122 7.05 5.26 -20.39
CA SER A 122 7.63 6.60 -20.50
C SER A 122 6.65 7.73 -20.19
N CYS A 123 5.35 7.45 -20.26
CA CYS A 123 4.28 8.41 -19.99
C CYS A 123 3.19 7.74 -19.14
N PRO A 124 3.47 7.36 -17.91
CA PRO A 124 2.50 6.68 -17.07
C PRO A 124 1.37 7.62 -16.65
N THR A 125 0.17 7.06 -16.47
CA THR A 125 -0.87 7.70 -15.69
C THR A 125 -0.53 7.54 -14.23
N LEU A 126 -0.50 8.61 -13.46
CA LEU A 126 -0.21 8.62 -12.02
C LEU A 126 -1.48 8.93 -11.23
N ALA A 127 -1.48 8.65 -9.93
CA ALA A 127 -2.52 9.12 -9.03
C ALA A 127 -2.06 10.39 -8.28
N GLU A 128 -2.99 11.27 -7.91
CA GLU A 128 -2.71 12.34 -6.94
C GLU A 128 -2.20 11.74 -5.63
N SER A 129 -1.38 12.50 -4.89
CA SER A 129 -0.74 12.03 -3.66
C SER A 129 -1.71 11.71 -2.51
N ALA A 130 -2.95 12.15 -2.59
CA ALA A 130 -3.96 11.91 -1.57
C ALA A 130 -5.33 11.57 -2.18
N ALA A 131 -5.98 10.55 -1.63
CA ALA A 131 -7.37 10.24 -1.89
C ALA A 131 -8.29 11.23 -1.17
N LYS A 132 -9.47 11.46 -1.74
CA LYS A 132 -10.52 12.30 -1.17
C LYS A 132 -11.67 11.41 -0.69
N GLY A 133 -12.42 11.87 0.28
CA GLY A 133 -13.56 11.14 0.83
C GLY A 133 -13.47 11.01 2.34
N ASP A 134 -14.32 10.19 2.91
CA ASP A 134 -14.36 9.89 4.34
C ASP A 134 -14.84 8.44 4.58
N GLY A 135 -14.46 7.90 5.73
CA GLY A 135 -14.86 6.56 6.13
C GLY A 135 -14.44 5.48 5.12
N ASP A 136 -15.44 4.80 4.58
CA ASP A 136 -15.31 3.67 3.66
C ASP A 136 -15.48 4.03 2.18
N GLU A 137 -15.68 5.31 1.85
CA GLU A 137 -15.82 5.80 0.48
C GLU A 137 -14.68 6.76 0.11
N LEU A 138 -13.80 6.33 -0.77
CA LEU A 138 -12.63 7.07 -1.21
C LEU A 138 -12.68 7.34 -2.71
N THR A 139 -12.11 8.46 -3.13
CA THR A 139 -11.91 8.81 -4.54
C THR A 139 -10.45 9.13 -4.79
N VAL A 140 -9.86 8.44 -5.74
CA VAL A 140 -8.50 8.68 -6.24
C VAL A 140 -8.61 9.39 -7.58
N VAL A 141 -7.93 10.51 -7.71
CA VAL A 141 -7.83 11.25 -8.97
C VAL A 141 -6.64 10.72 -9.76
N LEU A 142 -6.89 10.29 -10.99
CA LEU A 142 -5.85 9.85 -11.92
C LEU A 142 -5.42 11.03 -12.80
N VAL A 143 -4.11 11.20 -12.93
CA VAL A 143 -3.48 12.28 -13.71
C VAL A 143 -2.86 11.65 -14.95
N PRO A 144 -3.49 11.80 -16.12
CA PRO A 144 -2.93 11.29 -17.37
C PRO A 144 -1.68 12.10 -17.78
N PRO A 145 -0.82 11.52 -18.61
CA PRO A 145 0.29 12.28 -19.19
C PRO A 145 -0.21 13.44 -20.06
N PRO A 146 0.64 14.46 -20.32
CA PRO A 146 0.31 15.54 -21.25
C PRO A 146 -0.11 14.99 -22.63
N ALA A 147 -1.12 15.63 -23.26
CA ALA A 147 -1.70 15.16 -24.51
C ALA A 147 -0.71 15.19 -25.71
N ASP A 148 0.36 15.97 -25.60
CA ASP A 148 1.42 16.13 -26.58
C ASP A 148 2.68 15.31 -26.25
N ALA A 149 2.64 14.49 -25.18
CA ALA A 149 3.77 13.65 -24.80
C ALA A 149 4.04 12.55 -25.85
N ILE A 150 5.33 12.35 -26.14
CA ILE A 150 5.75 11.25 -27.00
C ILE A 150 6.01 10.02 -26.11
N CYS A 151 5.11 9.06 -26.20
CA CYS A 151 5.08 7.89 -25.33
C CYS A 151 5.52 6.62 -26.05
N THR A 152 6.10 5.69 -25.30
CA THR A 152 6.37 4.34 -25.77
C THR A 152 5.06 3.57 -25.97
N MET A 153 5.06 2.65 -26.94
CA MET A 153 3.89 1.79 -27.21
C MET A 153 4.02 0.45 -26.45
N ASP A 154 4.27 0.53 -25.18
CA ASP A 154 4.31 -0.62 -24.28
C ASP A 154 3.13 -0.56 -23.29
N TYR A 155 2.92 -1.66 -22.57
CA TYR A 155 1.88 -1.77 -21.56
C TYR A 155 2.53 -2.26 -20.27
N ALA A 156 2.96 -1.32 -19.44
CA ALA A 156 3.71 -1.57 -18.24
C ALA A 156 2.97 -1.07 -17.00
N PRO A 157 3.08 -1.77 -15.86
CA PRO A 157 2.51 -1.31 -14.61
C PRO A 157 3.32 -0.16 -14.01
N THR A 158 2.61 0.80 -13.45
CA THR A 158 3.14 1.88 -12.63
C THR A 158 2.35 1.95 -11.34
N THR A 159 3.03 2.02 -10.22
CA THR A 159 2.40 2.12 -8.89
C THR A 159 2.66 3.49 -8.30
N THR A 160 1.60 4.17 -7.86
CA THR A 160 1.65 5.43 -7.10
C THR A 160 1.23 5.17 -5.66
N VAL A 161 1.93 5.76 -4.70
CA VAL A 161 1.60 5.72 -3.27
C VAL A 161 0.66 6.88 -2.94
N VAL A 162 -0.51 6.58 -2.40
CA VAL A 162 -1.58 7.56 -2.15
C VAL A 162 -1.98 7.54 -0.69
N ALA A 163 -1.95 8.72 -0.04
CA ALA A 163 -2.45 8.84 1.33
C ALA A 163 -3.98 8.75 1.37
N VAL A 164 -4.51 8.18 2.44
CA VAL A 164 -5.95 8.20 2.71
C VAL A 164 -6.27 9.10 3.90
N PRO A 165 -7.50 9.62 4.00
CA PRO A 165 -7.94 10.36 5.18
C PRO A 165 -7.86 9.52 6.45
N ASP A 166 -7.69 10.18 7.58
CA ASP A 166 -7.66 9.54 8.89
C ASP A 166 -8.91 8.68 9.13
N GLY A 167 -8.68 7.47 9.58
CA GLY A 167 -9.76 6.51 9.89
C GLY A 167 -10.22 5.63 8.72
N ALA A 168 -9.82 5.90 7.49
CA ALA A 168 -10.18 5.04 6.35
C ALA A 168 -9.50 3.65 6.43
N ASP A 169 -8.32 3.57 7.05
CA ASP A 169 -7.58 2.31 7.28
C ASP A 169 -7.96 1.68 8.64
N ALA A 170 -9.24 1.52 8.89
CA ALA A 170 -9.78 1.04 10.17
C ALA A 170 -10.00 -0.48 10.22
N GLY A 171 -9.49 -1.22 9.24
CA GLY A 171 -9.62 -2.68 9.18
C GLY A 171 -10.97 -3.18 8.64
N SER A 172 -11.72 -2.31 7.97
CA SER A 172 -12.93 -2.63 7.21
C SER A 172 -12.65 -2.51 5.70
N PRO A 173 -13.43 -3.18 4.84
CA PRO A 173 -13.37 -2.93 3.41
C PRO A 173 -13.70 -1.47 3.08
N VAL A 174 -13.03 -0.92 2.08
CA VAL A 174 -13.28 0.44 1.58
C VAL A 174 -13.59 0.41 0.08
N THR A 175 -14.50 1.25 -0.35
CA THR A 175 -14.80 1.46 -1.77
C THR A 175 -13.92 2.58 -2.31
N VAL A 176 -13.11 2.29 -3.32
CA VAL A 176 -12.24 3.27 -3.95
C VAL A 176 -12.68 3.50 -5.39
N THR A 177 -13.06 4.74 -5.69
CA THR A 177 -13.35 5.18 -7.06
C THR A 177 -12.07 5.65 -7.74
N LEU A 178 -11.72 5.05 -8.87
CA LEU A 178 -10.51 5.32 -9.68
C LEU A 178 -10.86 6.18 -10.91
N GLY A 179 -11.05 7.47 -10.71
CA GLY A 179 -11.46 8.36 -11.80
C GLY A 179 -12.64 7.80 -12.61
N ASP A 180 -12.50 7.77 -13.95
CA ASP A 180 -13.53 7.24 -14.86
C ASP A 180 -13.48 5.70 -15.03
N LEU A 181 -12.52 5.02 -14.39
CA LEU A 181 -12.35 3.57 -14.48
C LEU A 181 -13.28 2.78 -13.56
N GLY A 182 -14.09 3.47 -12.77
CA GLY A 182 -15.07 2.87 -11.88
C GLY A 182 -14.59 2.70 -10.44
N ALA A 183 -15.41 2.01 -9.64
CA ALA A 183 -15.15 1.77 -8.23
C ALA A 183 -14.79 0.31 -7.99
N VAL A 184 -13.92 0.07 -7.01
CA VAL A 184 -13.50 -1.25 -6.54
C VAL A 184 -13.62 -1.32 -5.03
N GLU A 185 -13.91 -2.50 -4.51
CA GLU A 185 -13.88 -2.78 -3.08
C GLU A 185 -12.51 -3.34 -2.69
N VAL A 186 -11.84 -2.68 -1.77
CA VAL A 186 -10.50 -3.03 -1.28
C VAL A 186 -10.62 -3.64 0.10
N GLU A 187 -10.29 -4.91 0.20
CA GLU A 187 -10.26 -5.63 1.46
C GLU A 187 -9.14 -5.13 2.37
N PRO A 188 -9.34 -5.15 3.69
CA PRO A 188 -8.30 -4.75 4.63
C PRO A 188 -7.07 -5.65 4.52
N ARG A 189 -5.93 -5.15 4.97
CA ARG A 189 -4.70 -5.97 5.02
C ARG A 189 -4.91 -7.22 5.87
N ALA A 190 -4.45 -8.35 5.35
CA ALA A 190 -4.46 -9.60 6.12
C ALA A 190 -3.50 -9.55 7.31
N LYS A 191 -2.47 -8.70 7.23
CA LYS A 191 -1.42 -8.51 8.21
C LYS A 191 -0.85 -7.11 8.17
N GLU A 192 -0.57 -6.51 9.33
CA GLU A 192 0.21 -5.27 9.42
C GLU A 192 1.61 -5.45 8.80
N GLY A 193 2.10 -4.39 8.15
CA GLY A 193 3.40 -4.39 7.51
C GLY A 193 3.49 -5.22 6.24
N GLN A 194 2.38 -5.71 5.71
CA GLN A 194 2.30 -6.39 4.41
C GLN A 194 1.33 -5.67 3.49
N ALA A 195 1.65 -5.66 2.21
CA ALA A 195 0.72 -5.15 1.21
C ALA A 195 -0.58 -5.98 1.20
N GLY A 196 -1.71 -5.31 1.04
CA GLY A 196 -3.01 -5.94 0.82
C GLY A 196 -3.14 -6.51 -0.59
N ALA A 197 -4.18 -7.32 -0.79
CA ALA A 197 -4.55 -7.74 -2.13
C ALA A 197 -4.96 -6.53 -2.97
N VAL A 198 -4.65 -6.56 -4.26
CA VAL A 198 -5.08 -5.51 -5.20
C VAL A 198 -6.44 -5.88 -5.78
N ALA A 199 -7.39 -4.97 -5.62
CA ALA A 199 -8.68 -5.01 -6.29
C ALA A 199 -8.55 -4.34 -7.66
N TRP A 200 -8.93 -5.04 -8.72
CA TRP A 200 -8.78 -4.59 -10.10
C TRP A 200 -10.08 -4.01 -10.64
N ALA A 201 -10.00 -2.84 -11.28
CA ALA A 201 -11.14 -2.23 -11.97
C ALA A 201 -11.56 -3.11 -13.15
N ALA A 202 -12.87 -3.22 -13.39
CA ALA A 202 -13.36 -3.93 -14.54
C ALA A 202 -12.94 -3.22 -15.84
N ALA A 203 -12.56 -3.99 -16.87
CA ALA A 203 -12.39 -3.44 -18.21
C ALA A 203 -13.72 -2.89 -18.72
N SER A 204 -13.72 -1.67 -19.23
CA SER A 204 -14.90 -0.97 -19.79
C SER A 204 -15.16 -1.39 -21.22
#